data_140cb6de99aeea1e7b041c6a4b3be39f
#
_entry.id   140cb6de99aeea1e7b041c6a4b3be39f
#
_cell.length_a   1.000
_cell.length_b   1.000
_cell.length_c   1.000
_cell.angle_alpha   90.00
_cell.angle_beta   90.00
_cell.angle_gamma   90.00
#
_symmetry.space_group_name_H-M   'P 1'
#
loop_
_entity.id
_entity.type
_entity.pdbx_description
1 polymer ?
#
loop_
_entity_poly.entity_id
_entity_poly.type
_entity_poly.pdbx_seq_one_letter_code
_entity_poly.pdbx_strand_id
1 'polypeptide(L)'
;MIQEVLVAIRTEVGINYPVQLRVSASDYADGGLTPAEVALALTYLESELDAVHVSSGGLVPAAPLATPEGYQTPYAAVIKQYVKIPVIAVGNIRTRAFANFILADEMADMIAIGRPLLADANFGEKILSLA
;
A
#
# COMPACT_ATOMS: atom_id res chain seq x y z
N MET A 1 9.07 4.31 -18.55
CA MET A 1 9.15 2.86 -18.23
C MET A 1 7.94 2.34 -17.47
N ILE A 2 7.63 2.76 -16.23
CA ILE A 2 6.43 2.21 -15.50
C ILE A 2 5.13 2.49 -16.27
N GLN A 3 4.92 3.70 -16.74
CA GLN A 3 3.75 4.06 -17.53
C GLN A 3 3.60 3.20 -18.80
N GLU A 4 4.67 2.96 -19.52
CA GLU A 4 4.65 2.11 -20.73
C GLU A 4 4.23 0.67 -20.40
N VAL A 5 4.69 0.14 -19.26
CA VAL A 5 4.27 -1.18 -18.76
C VAL A 5 2.79 -1.19 -18.42
N LEU A 6 2.28 -0.18 -17.72
CA LEU A 6 0.86 -0.07 -17.36
C LEU A 6 -0.03 0.05 -18.60
N VAL A 7 0.36 0.88 -19.57
CA VAL A 7 -0.35 1.00 -20.85
C VAL A 7 -0.37 -0.33 -21.61
N ALA A 8 0.76 -1.06 -21.64
CA ALA A 8 0.82 -2.37 -22.27
C ALA A 8 -0.11 -3.38 -21.54
N ILE A 9 -0.13 -3.38 -20.20
CA ILE A 9 -1.06 -4.21 -19.42
C ILE A 9 -2.51 -3.87 -19.78
N ARG A 10 -2.88 -2.58 -19.78
CA ARG A 10 -4.23 -2.15 -20.13
C ARG A 10 -4.64 -2.54 -21.54
N THR A 11 -3.72 -2.49 -22.48
CA THR A 11 -3.96 -2.91 -23.86
C THR A 11 -4.36 -4.39 -23.94
N GLU A 12 -3.73 -5.23 -23.13
CA GLU A 12 -4.00 -6.68 -23.13
C GLU A 12 -5.25 -7.06 -22.33
N VAL A 13 -5.43 -6.47 -21.15
CA VAL A 13 -6.50 -6.89 -20.22
C VAL A 13 -7.78 -6.05 -20.34
N GLY A 14 -7.71 -4.88 -20.95
CA GLY A 14 -8.83 -3.94 -21.07
C GLY A 14 -9.10 -3.13 -19.81
N ILE A 15 -10.02 -2.16 -19.94
CA ILE A 15 -10.33 -1.19 -18.89
C ILE A 15 -11.08 -1.80 -17.68
N ASN A 16 -11.81 -2.88 -17.88
CA ASN A 16 -12.63 -3.50 -16.84
C ASN A 16 -11.85 -4.50 -15.95
N TYR A 17 -10.58 -4.79 -16.29
CA TYR A 17 -9.77 -5.68 -15.48
C TYR A 17 -9.04 -4.87 -14.39
N PRO A 18 -9.18 -5.22 -13.09
CA PRO A 18 -8.53 -4.47 -12.01
C PRO A 18 -7.00 -4.53 -12.11
N VAL A 19 -6.35 -3.37 -12.12
CA VAL A 19 -4.89 -3.25 -12.13
C VAL A 19 -4.46 -2.45 -10.91
N GLN A 20 -3.65 -3.04 -10.06
CA GLN A 20 -3.04 -2.35 -8.94
C GLN A 20 -1.52 -2.30 -9.07
N LEU A 21 -0.92 -1.21 -8.60
CA LEU A 21 0.53 -1.07 -8.49
C LEU A 21 0.95 -1.13 -7.03
N ARG A 22 1.93 -2.00 -6.72
CA ARG A 22 2.58 -1.98 -5.41
C ARG A 22 3.85 -1.14 -5.49
N VAL A 23 3.97 -0.19 -4.57
CA VAL A 23 5.11 0.73 -4.49
C VAL A 23 5.85 0.59 -3.17
N SER A 24 7.16 0.87 -3.20
CA SER A 24 7.96 1.15 -2.00
C SER A 24 7.99 2.66 -1.80
N ALA A 25 7.33 3.15 -0.76
CA ALA A 25 7.17 4.58 -0.51
C ALA A 25 8.38 5.21 0.21
N SER A 26 9.34 4.41 0.66
CA SER A 26 10.57 4.88 1.29
C SER A 26 11.66 3.83 1.14
N ASP A 27 12.86 4.25 0.79
CA ASP A 27 14.03 3.38 0.73
C ASP A 27 14.77 3.31 2.07
N TYR A 28 14.41 4.12 3.06
CA TYR A 28 15.10 4.26 4.34
C TYR A 28 16.59 4.62 4.20
N ALA A 29 16.97 5.32 3.17
CA ALA A 29 18.35 5.69 2.87
C ALA A 29 18.44 7.17 2.45
N ASP A 30 19.54 7.81 2.77
CA ASP A 30 19.83 9.17 2.33
C ASP A 30 19.89 9.22 0.79
N GLY A 31 19.17 10.17 0.19
CA GLY A 31 19.03 10.29 -1.24
C GLY A 31 18.13 9.24 -1.89
N GLY A 32 17.51 8.36 -1.12
CA GLY A 32 16.49 7.43 -1.57
C GLY A 32 15.11 8.08 -1.73
N LEU A 33 14.14 7.34 -2.28
CA LEU A 33 12.78 7.80 -2.49
C LEU A 33 12.07 8.13 -1.18
N THR A 34 11.33 9.23 -1.21
CA THR A 34 10.44 9.67 -0.14
C THR A 34 8.97 9.42 -0.48
N PRO A 35 8.08 9.31 0.51
CA PRO A 35 6.64 9.12 0.26
C PRO A 35 6.01 10.22 -0.61
N ALA A 36 6.48 11.46 -0.48
CA ALA A 36 5.98 12.59 -1.27
C ALA A 36 6.38 12.49 -2.75
N GLU A 37 7.61 12.08 -3.03
CA GLU A 37 8.08 11.86 -4.41
C GLU A 37 7.34 10.70 -5.07
N VAL A 38 7.13 9.61 -4.35
CA VAL A 38 6.35 8.47 -4.84
C VAL A 38 4.90 8.87 -5.06
N ALA A 39 4.29 9.63 -4.15
CA ALA A 39 2.94 10.15 -4.29
C ALA A 39 2.78 11.01 -5.55
N LEU A 40 3.72 11.94 -5.77
CA LEU A 40 3.73 12.78 -6.96
C LEU A 40 3.86 11.95 -8.24
N ALA A 41 4.75 10.96 -8.27
CA ALA A 41 4.89 10.07 -9.42
C ALA A 41 3.61 9.29 -9.72
N LEU A 42 2.88 8.85 -8.67
CA LEU A 42 1.62 8.13 -8.82
C LEU A 42 0.53 8.97 -9.46
N THR A 43 0.48 10.30 -9.26
CA THR A 43 -0.51 11.15 -9.90
C THR A 43 -0.46 11.12 -11.44
N TYR A 44 0.71 10.83 -12.00
CA TYR A 44 0.89 10.65 -13.45
C TYR A 44 0.50 9.26 -13.96
N LEU A 45 0.26 8.31 -13.05
CA LEU A 45 -0.04 6.92 -13.38
C LEU A 45 -1.49 6.53 -13.08
N GLU A 46 -2.24 7.40 -12.40
CA GLU A 46 -3.60 7.11 -11.92
C GLU A 46 -4.56 6.64 -13.01
N SER A 47 -4.44 7.16 -14.23
CA SER A 47 -5.33 6.79 -15.35
C SER A 47 -5.25 5.30 -15.72
N GLU A 48 -4.16 4.65 -15.39
CA GLU A 48 -3.91 3.24 -15.71
C GLU A 48 -4.12 2.30 -14.51
N LEU A 49 -4.46 2.86 -13.34
CA LEU A 49 -4.54 2.12 -12.08
C LEU A 49 -5.94 2.17 -11.46
N ASP A 50 -6.34 1.08 -10.82
CA ASP A 50 -7.55 1.01 -10.00
C ASP A 50 -7.26 1.10 -8.50
N ALA A 51 -6.02 0.84 -8.08
CA ALA A 51 -5.57 0.98 -6.70
C ALA A 51 -4.05 1.05 -6.62
N VAL A 52 -3.55 1.59 -5.50
CA VAL A 52 -2.12 1.54 -5.14
C VAL A 52 -1.93 0.84 -3.80
N HIS A 53 -0.99 -0.11 -3.74
CA HIS A 53 -0.61 -0.84 -2.54
C HIS A 53 0.72 -0.30 -2.01
N VAL A 54 0.69 0.31 -0.82
CA VAL A 54 1.82 1.06 -0.27
C VAL A 54 2.63 0.22 0.69
N SER A 55 3.87 -0.08 0.31
CA SER A 55 4.88 -0.75 1.12
C SER A 55 6.09 0.19 1.33
N SER A 56 7.19 -0.32 1.89
CA SER A 56 8.44 0.43 2.05
C SER A 56 9.66 -0.48 2.13
N GLY A 57 10.84 0.05 1.80
CA GLY A 57 12.11 -0.65 1.86
C GLY A 57 12.30 -1.72 0.80
N GLY A 58 13.36 -2.50 0.95
CA GLY A 58 13.66 -3.67 0.12
C GLY A 58 14.55 -3.41 -1.09
N LEU A 59 14.80 -2.16 -1.45
CA LEU A 59 15.69 -1.83 -2.56
C LEU A 59 17.17 -1.81 -2.13
N VAL A 60 17.43 -1.29 -0.95
CA VAL A 60 18.77 -1.26 -0.33
C VAL A 60 18.74 -2.02 0.99
N PRO A 61 19.89 -2.47 1.53
CA PRO A 61 19.92 -3.19 2.81
C PRO A 61 19.64 -2.29 4.04
N ALA A 62 18.99 -1.15 3.83
CA ALA A 62 18.45 -0.30 4.89
C ALA A 62 17.03 -0.76 5.23
N ALA A 63 16.74 -0.83 6.52
CA ALA A 63 15.42 -1.18 7.03
C ALA A 63 15.15 -0.39 8.30
N PRO A 64 13.89 -0.17 8.67
CA PRO A 64 13.59 0.43 9.97
C PRO A 64 14.12 -0.48 11.09
N LEU A 65 14.69 0.13 12.12
CA LEU A 65 15.22 -0.57 13.31
C LEU A 65 14.13 -1.36 14.04
N ALA A 66 12.88 -0.93 13.94
CA ALA A 66 11.71 -1.61 14.49
C ALA A 66 10.55 -1.57 13.50
N THR A 67 9.73 -2.61 13.52
CA THR A 67 8.51 -2.70 12.71
C THR A 67 7.28 -2.86 13.62
N PRO A 68 6.88 -1.82 14.35
CA PRO A 68 5.66 -1.85 15.15
C PRO A 68 4.44 -2.10 14.28
N GLU A 69 3.30 -2.36 14.90
CA GLU A 69 2.04 -2.48 14.17
C GLU A 69 1.80 -1.21 13.33
N GLY A 70 1.53 -1.39 12.03
CA GLY A 70 1.25 -0.28 11.12
C GLY A 70 2.43 0.60 10.73
N TYR A 71 3.67 0.17 10.89
CA TYR A 71 4.87 1.00 10.62
C TYR A 71 4.93 1.62 9.22
N GLN A 72 4.18 1.10 8.26
CA GLN A 72 4.10 1.63 6.89
C GLN A 72 2.86 2.51 6.64
N THR A 73 1.89 2.52 7.55
CA THR A 73 0.63 3.25 7.35
C THR A 73 0.79 4.77 7.23
N PRO A 74 1.77 5.43 7.88
CA PRO A 74 2.01 6.86 7.64
C PRO A 74 2.35 7.18 6.18
N TYR A 75 3.02 6.26 5.48
CA TYR A 75 3.34 6.44 4.05
C TYR A 75 2.09 6.32 3.18
N ALA A 76 1.19 5.39 3.50
CA ALA A 76 -0.11 5.28 2.84
C ALA A 76 -0.93 6.57 3.01
N ALA A 77 -0.96 7.14 4.23
CA ALA A 77 -1.63 8.39 4.52
C ALA A 77 -1.07 9.57 3.71
N VAL A 78 0.26 9.66 3.53
CA VAL A 78 0.86 10.67 2.65
C VAL A 78 0.40 10.47 1.21
N ILE A 79 0.50 9.26 0.66
CA ILE A 79 0.12 8.97 -0.73
C ILE A 79 -1.36 9.28 -0.96
N LYS A 80 -2.24 8.93 -0.02
CA LYS A 80 -3.68 9.18 -0.11
C LYS A 80 -4.05 10.67 -0.26
N GLN A 81 -3.21 11.59 0.21
CA GLN A 81 -3.44 13.03 0.04
C GLN A 81 -3.23 13.51 -1.41
N TYR A 82 -2.54 12.73 -2.23
CA TYR A 82 -2.18 13.10 -3.60
C TYR A 82 -3.01 12.38 -4.66
N VAL A 83 -3.36 11.11 -4.42
CA VAL A 83 -4.04 10.28 -5.40
C VAL A 83 -5.55 10.20 -5.12
N LYS A 84 -6.34 9.96 -6.18
CA LYS A 84 -7.80 9.79 -6.10
C LYS A 84 -8.21 8.32 -6.12
N ILE A 85 -7.31 7.43 -6.56
CA ILE A 85 -7.55 5.98 -6.57
C ILE A 85 -7.42 5.42 -5.15
N PRO A 86 -8.08 4.29 -4.87
CA PRO A 86 -7.98 3.62 -3.57
C PRO A 86 -6.54 3.29 -3.16
N VAL A 87 -6.23 3.56 -1.89
CA VAL A 87 -4.93 3.28 -1.28
C VAL A 87 -5.05 2.08 -0.34
N ILE A 88 -4.18 1.09 -0.53
CA ILE A 88 -4.12 -0.11 0.28
C ILE A 88 -2.93 0.00 1.23
N ALA A 89 -3.19 0.02 2.54
CA ALA A 89 -2.15 0.00 3.56
C ALA A 89 -1.74 -1.43 3.94
N VAL A 90 -0.47 -1.61 4.21
CA VAL A 90 0.11 -2.84 4.78
C VAL A 90 1.15 -2.46 5.83
N GLY A 91 1.62 -3.39 6.61
CA GLY A 91 2.73 -3.15 7.53
C GLY A 91 2.45 -3.66 8.94
N ASN A 92 2.52 -4.97 9.12
CA ASN A 92 2.40 -5.62 10.42
C ASN A 92 1.07 -5.34 11.14
N ILE A 93 -0.02 -5.16 10.39
CA ILE A 93 -1.36 -4.94 10.94
C ILE A 93 -1.88 -6.27 11.47
N ARG A 94 -2.20 -6.32 12.77
CA ARG A 94 -2.54 -7.55 13.49
C ARG A 94 -3.83 -7.49 14.27
N THR A 95 -4.28 -6.27 14.61
CA THR A 95 -5.47 -6.08 15.42
C THR A 95 -6.59 -5.40 14.63
N ARG A 96 -7.83 -5.80 14.93
CA ARG A 96 -9.01 -5.15 14.36
C ARG A 96 -9.08 -3.66 14.76
N ALA A 97 -8.76 -3.37 16.02
CA ALA A 97 -8.79 -2.00 16.52
C ALA A 97 -7.88 -1.08 15.70
N PHE A 98 -6.67 -1.54 15.38
CA PHE A 98 -5.75 -0.77 14.57
C PHE A 98 -6.16 -0.71 13.10
N ALA A 99 -6.67 -1.80 12.52
CA ALA A 99 -7.23 -1.78 11.17
C ALA A 99 -8.38 -0.78 11.05
N ASN A 100 -9.32 -0.78 12.00
CA ASN A 100 -10.42 0.18 12.06
C ASN A 100 -9.92 1.62 12.24
N PHE A 101 -8.89 1.84 13.06
CA PHE A 101 -8.27 3.15 13.22
C PHE A 101 -7.73 3.69 11.90
N ILE A 102 -6.98 2.89 11.13
CA ILE A 102 -6.45 3.29 9.81
C ILE A 102 -7.57 3.75 8.88
N LEU A 103 -8.68 2.99 8.82
CA LEU A 103 -9.80 3.30 7.93
C LEU A 103 -10.61 4.50 8.41
N ALA A 104 -10.86 4.60 9.73
CA ALA A 104 -11.62 5.70 10.33
C ALA A 104 -10.88 7.04 10.28
N ASP A 105 -9.55 7.02 10.39
CA ASP A 105 -8.68 8.19 10.30
C ASP A 105 -8.28 8.51 8.84
N GLU A 106 -8.93 7.84 7.88
CA GLU A 106 -8.73 8.02 6.45
C GLU A 106 -7.27 7.89 5.98
N MET A 107 -6.47 7.11 6.69
CA MET A 107 -5.06 6.87 6.31
C MET A 107 -4.94 5.96 5.07
N ALA A 108 -5.93 5.11 4.84
CA ALA A 108 -6.05 4.24 3.66
C ALA A 108 -7.51 3.86 3.43
N ASP A 109 -7.82 3.32 2.24
CA ASP A 109 -9.16 2.83 1.88
C ASP A 109 -9.31 1.33 2.14
N MET A 110 -8.20 0.60 2.10
CA MET A 110 -8.16 -0.86 2.29
C MET A 110 -6.94 -1.27 3.10
N ILE A 111 -7.04 -2.45 3.71
CA ILE A 111 -5.98 -3.06 4.53
C ILE A 111 -5.54 -4.36 3.87
N ALA A 112 -4.22 -4.53 3.69
CA ALA A 112 -3.62 -5.79 3.27
C ALA A 112 -2.94 -6.49 4.46
N ILE A 113 -3.27 -7.77 4.65
CA ILE A 113 -2.71 -8.63 5.70
C ILE A 113 -2.05 -9.83 5.03
N GLY A 114 -0.76 -10.05 5.30
CA GLY A 114 0.00 -11.14 4.70
C GLY A 114 0.32 -12.25 5.70
N ARG A 115 1.41 -12.11 6.44
CA ARG A 115 1.95 -13.15 7.34
C ARG A 115 0.94 -13.78 8.32
N PRO A 116 0.03 -13.02 8.95
CA PRO A 116 -1.00 -13.64 9.80
C PRO A 116 -1.91 -14.62 9.05
N LEU A 117 -2.27 -14.32 7.79
CA LEU A 117 -3.08 -15.21 6.95
C LEU A 117 -2.30 -16.45 6.49
N LEU A 118 -0.97 -16.37 6.35
CA LEU A 118 -0.14 -17.56 6.07
C LEU A 118 -0.05 -18.48 7.28
N ALA A 119 -0.07 -17.93 8.49
CA ALA A 119 -0.02 -18.70 9.74
C ALA A 119 -1.38 -19.29 10.14
N ASP A 120 -2.47 -18.62 9.80
CA ASP A 120 -3.84 -19.00 10.15
C ASP A 120 -4.80 -18.59 9.03
N ALA A 121 -5.31 -19.55 8.27
CA ALA A 121 -6.25 -19.34 7.16
C ALA A 121 -7.54 -18.63 7.60
N ASN A 122 -7.95 -18.78 8.88
CA ASN A 122 -9.16 -18.16 9.44
C ASN A 122 -8.88 -16.80 10.06
N PHE A 123 -7.66 -16.24 9.93
CA PHE A 123 -7.31 -14.95 10.53
C PHE A 123 -8.23 -13.81 10.06
N GLY A 124 -8.64 -13.85 8.78
CA GLY A 124 -9.57 -12.86 8.22
C GLY A 124 -10.93 -12.85 8.96
N GLU A 125 -11.51 -14.01 9.18
CA GLU A 125 -12.76 -14.13 9.95
C GLU A 125 -12.57 -13.69 11.40
N LYS A 126 -11.47 -14.08 12.03
CA LYS A 126 -11.15 -13.69 13.41
C LYS A 126 -11.02 -12.17 13.56
N ILE A 127 -10.30 -11.50 12.64
CA ILE A 127 -10.13 -10.05 12.71
C ILE A 127 -11.43 -9.30 12.42
N LEU A 128 -12.34 -9.87 11.61
CA LEU A 128 -13.63 -9.27 11.29
C LEU A 128 -14.71 -9.57 12.35
N SER A 129 -14.71 -10.75 12.97
CA SER A 129 -15.73 -11.22 13.89
C SER A 129 -15.54 -10.77 15.34
N LEU A 130 -14.38 -10.28 15.73
CA LEU A 130 -14.17 -9.70 17.06
C LEU A 130 -14.93 -8.36 17.15
N ALA A 131 -16.15 -8.42 17.62
CA ALA A 131 -16.97 -7.26 17.97
C ALA A 131 -16.45 -6.62 19.26
#